data_f993d97588b138cd0170bb85cfc8ff17
#
_entry.id   f993d97588b138cd0170bb85cfc8ff17
#
_cell.length_a   1.000
_cell.length_b   1.000
_cell.length_c   1.000
_cell.angle_alpha   90.00
_cell.angle_beta   90.00
_cell.angle_gamma   90.00
#
_symmetry.space_group_name_H-M   'P 1'
#
loop_
_entity.id
_entity.type
_entity.pdbx_description
1 polymer ?
#
loop_
_entity_poly.entity_id
_entity_poly.type
_entity_poly.pdbx_seq_one_letter_code
_entity_poly.pdbx_strand_id
1 'polypeptide(L)'
;MKLFYMATILGVYHSNAFSATPSLQSLLSTHQSDIASLKDVASKISADEAVAPQNDVFYLRYVLDDSHESDEQRVAALKSNLEWRMKEGNNIVTSAYKAVQSATSEGKWNNEPVSAAAPHSNLINKYLKSEQCITTNLPSTNDLVYCIRAGKIDDNALMSDVSVDQMVDFFLYCKEVNAEVADMRSLAADKLIMVITVNDLSGVKLIGGSSDFRTSLSAASKKANELYPSLNGRTLLVNLPRLLGALVKLFTPLFPPAVRERLRFESGPLVGINDLREIAEGGKEREEFVNQIDALAYGK
;
A
#
# COMPACT_ATOMS: atom_id res chain seq x y z
N MET A 1 -21.84 -12.06 -8.29
CA MET A 1 -20.55 -12.77 -8.20
C MET A 1 -19.33 -11.88 -8.51
N LYS A 2 -19.42 -10.73 -9.20
CA LYS A 2 -18.27 -9.85 -9.55
C LYS A 2 -17.94 -8.78 -8.48
N LEU A 3 -18.81 -8.49 -7.51
CA LEU A 3 -18.52 -7.59 -6.38
C LEU A 3 -17.60 -8.23 -5.32
N PHE A 4 -17.55 -9.56 -5.24
CA PHE A 4 -16.69 -10.29 -4.30
C PHE A 4 -15.18 -10.08 -4.57
N TYR A 5 -14.79 -9.76 -5.80
CA TYR A 5 -13.39 -9.51 -6.14
C TYR A 5 -12.84 -8.17 -5.60
N MET A 6 -13.71 -7.18 -5.33
CA MET A 6 -13.25 -5.94 -4.66
C MET A 6 -12.95 -6.14 -3.16
N ALA A 7 -13.52 -7.19 -2.54
CA ALA A 7 -13.29 -7.50 -1.13
C ALA A 7 -11.96 -8.24 -0.89
N THR A 8 -11.40 -8.88 -1.89
CA THR A 8 -10.13 -9.64 -1.78
C THR A 8 -8.89 -8.74 -1.65
N ILE A 9 -9.04 -7.43 -1.87
CA ILE A 9 -7.97 -6.42 -1.71
C ILE A 9 -7.74 -6.07 -0.22
N LEU A 10 -8.53 -6.65 0.70
CA LEU A 10 -8.62 -6.20 2.09
C LEU A 10 -7.98 -7.22 3.03
N GLY A 11 -6.72 -7.00 3.35
CA GLY A 11 -6.06 -7.68 4.46
C GLY A 11 -6.81 -7.42 5.78
N VAL A 12 -7.05 -8.48 6.55
CA VAL A 12 -7.77 -8.43 7.84
C VAL A 12 -6.79 -8.05 8.94
N TYR A 13 -7.00 -6.91 9.58
CA TYR A 13 -6.31 -6.55 10.83
C TYR A 13 -7.29 -5.95 11.84
N HIS A 14 -7.17 -6.35 13.10
CA HIS A 14 -7.93 -5.77 14.20
C HIS A 14 -7.29 -4.45 14.64
N SER A 15 -8.08 -3.39 14.78
CA SER A 15 -7.66 -2.19 15.50
C SER A 15 -8.61 -1.96 16.68
N ASN A 16 -8.07 -2.01 17.88
CA ASN A 16 -8.75 -1.63 19.09
C ASN A 16 -9.07 -0.13 19.09
N ALA A 17 -10.21 0.21 19.71
CA ALA A 17 -10.73 1.57 19.82
C ALA A 17 -9.78 2.51 20.57
N PHE A 18 -9.70 3.75 20.10
CA PHE A 18 -9.29 5.02 20.75
C PHE A 18 -8.66 4.95 22.16
N SER A 19 -7.51 4.29 22.31
CA SER A 19 -6.48 4.67 23.23
C SER A 19 -5.41 5.44 22.44
N ALA A 20 -4.70 6.37 23.09
CA ALA A 20 -3.58 7.05 22.45
C ALA A 20 -2.67 6.01 21.79
N THR A 21 -2.47 6.13 20.48
CA THR A 21 -1.60 5.18 19.75
C THR A 21 -0.23 5.19 20.42
N PRO A 22 0.30 4.04 20.88
CA PRO A 22 1.59 4.00 21.54
C PRO A 22 2.69 4.54 20.62
N SER A 23 3.73 5.15 21.19
CA SER A 23 4.88 5.58 20.40
C SER A 23 5.59 4.36 19.80
N LEU A 24 6.29 4.55 18.69
CA LEU A 24 7.07 3.48 18.07
C LEU A 24 8.09 2.91 19.06
N GLN A 25 8.76 3.78 19.82
CA GLN A 25 9.75 3.36 20.82
C GLN A 25 9.10 2.49 21.91
N SER A 26 7.89 2.81 22.34
CA SER A 26 7.13 1.97 23.28
C SER A 26 6.82 0.60 22.68
N LEU A 27 6.37 0.53 21.42
CA LEU A 27 6.12 -0.72 20.72
C LEU A 27 7.38 -1.56 20.57
N LEU A 28 8.48 -0.96 20.12
CA LEU A 28 9.78 -1.64 19.99
C LEU A 28 10.28 -2.20 21.32
N SER A 29 10.14 -1.43 22.41
CA SER A 29 10.52 -1.88 23.75
C SER A 29 9.63 -3.04 24.24
N THR A 30 8.34 -2.95 24.04
CA THR A 30 7.37 -3.99 24.45
C THR A 30 7.64 -5.31 23.73
N HIS A 31 8.01 -5.26 22.46
CA HIS A 31 8.19 -6.45 21.61
C HIS A 31 9.68 -6.77 21.33
N GLN A 32 10.60 -6.26 22.15
CA GLN A 32 12.04 -6.40 21.91
C GLN A 32 12.51 -7.85 21.78
N SER A 33 11.97 -8.75 22.62
CA SER A 33 12.32 -10.18 22.58
C SER A 33 11.87 -10.86 21.29
N ASP A 34 10.64 -10.54 20.84
CA ASP A 34 10.06 -11.14 19.63
C ASP A 34 10.79 -10.64 18.38
N ILE A 35 11.09 -9.35 18.33
CA ILE A 35 11.90 -8.75 17.27
C ILE A 35 13.29 -9.39 17.21
N ALA A 36 13.96 -9.57 18.37
CA ALA A 36 15.27 -10.20 18.44
C ALA A 36 15.24 -11.66 17.95
N SER A 37 14.19 -12.41 18.28
CA SER A 37 13.97 -13.78 17.80
C SER A 37 13.82 -13.82 16.27
N LEU A 38 13.03 -12.92 15.68
CA LEU A 38 12.86 -12.84 14.23
C LEU A 38 14.16 -12.41 13.52
N LYS A 39 14.93 -11.51 14.10
CA LYS A 39 16.26 -11.12 13.59
C LYS A 39 17.25 -12.29 13.60
N ASP A 40 17.26 -13.11 14.64
CA ASP A 40 18.07 -14.33 14.71
C ASP A 40 17.69 -15.32 13.59
N VAL A 41 16.40 -15.50 13.34
CA VAL A 41 15.92 -16.31 12.20
C VAL A 41 16.39 -15.73 10.88
N ALA A 42 16.25 -14.42 10.67
CA ALA A 42 16.64 -13.76 9.43
C ALA A 42 18.15 -13.88 9.16
N SER A 43 18.99 -13.73 10.19
CA SER A 43 20.45 -13.84 10.08
C SER A 43 20.93 -15.24 9.61
N LYS A 44 20.14 -16.28 9.87
CA LYS A 44 20.42 -17.66 9.45
C LYS A 44 20.01 -17.93 8.00
N ILE A 45 19.15 -17.10 7.42
CA ILE A 45 18.66 -17.24 6.05
C ILE A 45 19.50 -16.42 5.07
N SER A 46 19.87 -15.21 5.46
CA SER A 46 20.63 -14.28 4.63
C SER A 46 21.84 -13.76 5.41
N ALA A 47 23.03 -14.16 4.98
CA ALA A 47 24.26 -13.49 5.36
C ALA A 47 24.55 -12.29 4.43
N ASP A 48 23.77 -12.10 3.38
CA ASP A 48 23.97 -11.08 2.37
C ASP A 48 23.03 -9.89 2.64
N GLU A 49 23.61 -8.80 3.11
CA GLU A 49 22.92 -7.51 3.34
C GLU A 49 22.52 -6.81 2.02
N ALA A 50 22.77 -7.46 0.87
CA ALA A 50 22.50 -6.88 -0.45
C ALA A 50 20.99 -6.71 -0.76
N VAL A 51 20.12 -7.40 -0.04
CA VAL A 51 18.68 -7.19 -0.08
C VAL A 51 18.33 -6.11 0.94
N ALA A 52 17.71 -5.02 0.53
CA ALA A 52 17.39 -3.81 1.30
C ALA A 52 17.40 -3.98 2.83
N PRO A 53 18.17 -3.16 3.58
CA PRO A 53 18.41 -3.38 5.01
C PRO A 53 17.10 -3.44 5.79
N GLN A 54 16.93 -4.50 6.59
CA GLN A 54 15.75 -4.71 7.42
C GLN A 54 15.96 -4.00 8.77
N ASN A 55 15.14 -3.00 9.05
CA ASN A 55 15.14 -2.30 10.33
C ASN A 55 14.17 -2.95 11.36
N ASP A 56 14.18 -2.47 12.61
CA ASP A 56 13.34 -3.04 13.66
C ASP A 56 11.83 -2.87 13.39
N VAL A 57 11.44 -1.84 12.63
CA VAL A 57 10.03 -1.63 12.23
C VAL A 57 9.56 -2.75 11.30
N PHE A 58 10.40 -3.20 10.37
CA PHE A 58 10.09 -4.34 9.52
C PHE A 58 9.72 -5.59 10.34
N TYR A 59 10.54 -5.96 11.33
CA TYR A 59 10.26 -7.11 12.19
C TYR A 59 9.06 -6.88 13.11
N LEU A 60 8.92 -5.65 13.64
CA LEU A 60 7.77 -5.27 14.45
C LEU A 60 6.45 -5.48 13.69
N ARG A 61 6.39 -5.20 12.38
CA ARG A 61 5.19 -5.44 11.58
C ARG A 61 4.77 -6.90 11.57
N TYR A 62 5.72 -7.85 11.56
CA TYR A 62 5.43 -9.29 11.71
C TYR A 62 4.90 -9.63 13.11
N VAL A 63 5.45 -9.01 14.14
CA VAL A 63 5.00 -9.22 15.53
C VAL A 63 3.58 -8.71 15.74
N LEU A 64 3.23 -7.59 15.12
CA LEU A 64 1.91 -6.96 15.24
C LEU A 64 0.85 -7.54 14.29
N ASP A 65 1.22 -8.52 13.47
CA ASP A 65 0.27 -9.12 12.52
C ASP A 65 -0.61 -10.17 13.19
N ASP A 66 -1.86 -9.80 13.45
CA ASP A 66 -2.88 -10.68 14.06
C ASP A 66 -3.32 -11.83 13.13
N SER A 67 -2.89 -11.86 11.86
CA SER A 67 -3.18 -12.98 10.95
C SER A 67 -2.36 -14.23 11.26
N HIS A 68 -1.29 -14.09 12.06
CA HIS A 68 -0.46 -15.18 12.50
C HIS A 68 -0.83 -15.60 13.95
N GLU A 69 -1.48 -16.74 14.08
CA GLU A 69 -1.98 -17.24 15.37
C GLU A 69 -0.88 -17.83 16.27
N SER A 70 0.33 -18.08 15.71
CA SER A 70 1.47 -18.63 16.46
C SER A 70 2.81 -18.07 16.00
N ASP A 71 3.84 -18.22 16.83
CA ASP A 71 5.20 -17.83 16.51
C ASP A 71 5.76 -18.63 15.33
N GLU A 72 5.38 -19.90 15.18
CA GLU A 72 5.78 -20.72 14.04
C GLU A 72 5.24 -20.18 12.72
N GLN A 73 3.98 -19.73 12.71
CA GLN A 73 3.37 -19.10 11.52
C GLN A 73 4.06 -17.77 11.18
N ARG A 74 4.35 -16.97 12.20
CA ARG A 74 5.09 -15.69 12.04
C ARG A 74 6.49 -15.90 11.46
N VAL A 75 7.22 -16.89 11.99
CA VAL A 75 8.54 -17.27 11.49
C VAL A 75 8.45 -17.81 10.06
N ALA A 76 7.46 -18.64 9.75
CA ALA A 76 7.26 -19.16 8.39
C ALA A 76 6.97 -18.04 7.38
N ALA A 77 6.14 -17.05 7.76
CA ALA A 77 5.84 -15.89 6.93
C ALA A 77 7.09 -15.03 6.67
N LEU A 78 7.88 -14.75 7.72
CA LEU A 78 9.16 -14.04 7.58
C LEU A 78 10.12 -14.79 6.64
N LYS A 79 10.28 -16.10 6.81
CA LYS A 79 11.13 -16.92 5.93
C LYS A 79 10.70 -16.83 4.47
N SER A 80 9.41 -17.01 4.21
CA SER A 80 8.84 -16.90 2.87
C SER A 80 9.10 -15.52 2.24
N ASN A 81 8.96 -14.45 3.02
CA ASN A 81 9.26 -13.09 2.55
C ASN A 81 10.75 -12.93 2.20
N LEU A 82 11.65 -13.33 3.10
CA LEU A 82 13.10 -13.21 2.87
C LEU A 82 13.56 -14.04 1.66
N GLU A 83 13.01 -15.24 1.49
CA GLU A 83 13.29 -16.06 0.30
C GLU A 83 12.81 -15.38 -0.98
N TRP A 84 11.61 -14.81 -0.97
CA TRP A 84 11.10 -14.05 -2.13
C TRP A 84 11.98 -12.83 -2.42
N ARG A 85 12.39 -12.06 -1.41
CA ARG A 85 13.29 -10.90 -1.57
C ARG A 85 14.64 -11.27 -2.20
N MET A 86 15.18 -12.44 -1.86
CA MET A 86 16.45 -12.93 -2.42
C MET A 86 16.33 -13.52 -3.83
N LYS A 87 15.12 -13.94 -4.23
CA LYS A 87 14.87 -14.65 -5.50
C LYS A 87 14.02 -13.77 -6.46
N GLU A 88 12.73 -14.08 -6.57
CA GLU A 88 11.83 -13.45 -7.54
C GLU A 88 11.66 -11.94 -7.30
N GLY A 89 11.65 -11.51 -6.05
CA GLY A 89 11.46 -10.11 -5.64
C GLY A 89 12.74 -9.26 -5.65
N ASN A 90 13.92 -9.85 -5.86
CA ASN A 90 15.19 -9.16 -5.68
C ASN A 90 15.28 -7.85 -6.49
N ASN A 91 14.92 -7.90 -7.76
CA ASN A 91 14.93 -6.71 -8.62
C ASN A 91 13.93 -5.66 -8.17
N ILE A 92 12.75 -6.07 -7.70
CA ILE A 92 11.70 -5.17 -7.20
C ILE A 92 12.21 -4.43 -5.96
N VAL A 93 12.68 -5.18 -4.97
CA VAL A 93 13.19 -4.66 -3.69
C VAL A 93 14.37 -3.72 -3.91
N THR A 94 15.38 -4.17 -4.68
CA THR A 94 16.59 -3.38 -4.96
C THR A 94 16.27 -2.10 -5.72
N SER A 95 15.36 -2.15 -6.69
CA SER A 95 14.93 -0.97 -7.45
C SER A 95 14.16 0.00 -6.57
N ALA A 96 13.24 -0.47 -5.72
CA ALA A 96 12.48 0.35 -4.80
C ALA A 96 13.39 1.06 -3.79
N TYR A 97 14.29 0.32 -3.17
CA TYR A 97 15.25 0.87 -2.22
C TYR A 97 16.09 2.01 -2.83
N LYS A 98 16.72 1.76 -4.00
CA LYS A 98 17.50 2.78 -4.71
C LYS A 98 16.66 3.99 -5.10
N ALA A 99 15.44 3.77 -5.56
CA ALA A 99 14.53 4.83 -5.95
C ALA A 99 14.13 5.71 -4.76
N VAL A 100 13.84 5.12 -3.59
CA VAL A 100 13.53 5.85 -2.35
C VAL A 100 14.73 6.66 -1.87
N GLN A 101 15.94 6.09 -1.89
CA GLN A 101 17.16 6.83 -1.56
C GLN A 101 17.36 8.05 -2.47
N SER A 102 17.16 7.88 -3.78
CA SER A 102 17.24 8.97 -4.74
C SER A 102 16.14 10.02 -4.53
N ALA A 103 14.90 9.56 -4.25
CA ALA A 103 13.74 10.43 -4.04
C ALA A 103 13.85 11.32 -2.78
N THR A 104 14.70 10.94 -1.83
CA THR A 104 14.89 11.66 -0.54
C THR A 104 16.24 12.39 -0.45
N SER A 105 17.11 12.26 -1.43
CA SER A 105 18.50 12.75 -1.39
C SER A 105 18.64 14.26 -1.18
N GLU A 106 17.66 15.05 -1.61
CA GLU A 106 17.66 16.53 -1.50
C GLU A 106 16.90 17.04 -0.26
N GLY A 107 16.60 16.18 0.70
CA GLY A 107 15.87 16.55 1.92
C GLY A 107 14.36 16.81 1.74
N LYS A 108 13.84 16.65 0.52
CA LYS A 108 12.41 16.68 0.18
C LYS A 108 12.09 15.52 -0.76
N TRP A 109 10.83 15.11 -0.76
CA TRP A 109 10.38 14.03 -1.63
C TRP A 109 10.36 14.46 -3.10
N ASN A 110 10.98 13.65 -3.97
CA ASN A 110 10.88 13.72 -5.42
C ASN A 110 10.32 12.41 -5.97
N ASN A 111 9.16 12.44 -6.61
CA ASN A 111 8.47 11.24 -7.09
C ASN A 111 9.05 10.67 -8.40
N GLU A 112 9.80 11.45 -9.17
CA GLU A 112 10.28 11.01 -10.49
C GLU A 112 11.22 9.79 -10.42
N PRO A 113 12.21 9.70 -9.52
CA PRO A 113 13.04 8.49 -9.38
C PRO A 113 12.20 7.24 -9.10
N VAL A 114 11.14 7.36 -8.29
CA VAL A 114 10.26 6.24 -7.96
C VAL A 114 9.43 5.81 -9.18
N SER A 115 8.84 6.76 -9.89
CA SER A 115 8.08 6.49 -11.12
C SER A 115 8.93 5.87 -12.23
N ALA A 116 10.17 6.34 -12.39
CA ALA A 116 11.06 5.89 -13.45
C ALA A 116 11.64 4.50 -13.21
N ALA A 117 11.94 4.16 -11.93
CA ALA A 117 12.54 2.89 -11.56
C ALA A 117 11.54 1.72 -11.44
N ALA A 118 10.24 1.98 -11.56
CA ALA A 118 9.23 0.93 -11.49
C ALA A 118 9.42 -0.09 -12.62
N PRO A 119 9.26 -1.41 -12.33
CA PRO A 119 9.30 -2.44 -13.36
C PRO A 119 8.35 -2.12 -14.50
N HIS A 120 8.81 -2.30 -15.73
CA HIS A 120 8.02 -2.06 -16.95
C HIS A 120 7.45 -0.63 -17.08
N SER A 121 8.05 0.35 -16.39
CA SER A 121 7.59 1.75 -16.34
C SER A 121 7.45 2.40 -17.73
N ASN A 122 8.30 2.04 -18.68
CA ASN A 122 8.25 2.52 -20.07
C ASN A 122 6.92 2.16 -20.78
N LEU A 123 6.28 1.07 -20.41
CA LEU A 123 4.97 0.66 -20.93
C LEU A 123 3.84 1.15 -20.03
N ILE A 124 3.92 0.86 -18.73
CA ILE A 124 2.85 1.10 -17.76
C ILE A 124 2.60 2.58 -17.54
N ASN A 125 3.64 3.41 -17.50
CA ASN A 125 3.51 4.85 -17.26
C ASN A 125 2.74 5.60 -18.35
N LYS A 126 2.58 5.04 -19.54
CA LYS A 126 1.71 5.61 -20.57
C LYS A 126 0.24 5.71 -20.13
N TYR A 127 -0.18 4.80 -19.25
CA TYR A 127 -1.56 4.63 -18.81
C TYR A 127 -1.80 5.02 -17.36
N LEU A 128 -0.79 4.84 -16.48
CA LEU A 128 -0.94 5.03 -15.05
C LEU A 128 -0.26 6.28 -14.49
N LYS A 129 0.72 6.86 -15.17
CA LYS A 129 1.58 7.90 -14.57
C LYS A 129 0.80 9.10 -14.03
N SER A 130 -0.20 9.59 -14.76
CA SER A 130 -1.09 10.68 -14.33
C SER A 130 -2.24 10.25 -13.44
N GLU A 131 -2.55 8.96 -13.39
CA GLU A 131 -3.70 8.38 -12.70
C GLU A 131 -3.32 7.70 -11.38
N GLN A 132 -2.06 7.86 -10.96
CA GLN A 132 -1.53 7.25 -9.74
C GLN A 132 -0.64 8.23 -8.97
N CYS A 133 -0.84 8.26 -7.64
CA CYS A 133 0.12 8.78 -6.68
C CYS A 133 0.65 7.59 -5.87
N ILE A 134 1.94 7.24 -6.07
CA ILE A 134 2.53 6.08 -5.41
C ILE A 134 2.61 6.33 -3.91
N THR A 135 3.08 7.51 -3.48
CA THR A 135 3.11 7.86 -2.07
C THR A 135 3.05 9.37 -1.85
N THR A 136 2.28 9.76 -0.85
CA THR A 136 2.32 11.07 -0.19
C THR A 136 1.96 10.85 1.27
N ASN A 137 1.82 11.89 2.10
CA ASN A 137 1.50 11.72 3.52
C ASN A 137 0.35 12.62 3.98
N LEU A 138 -0.39 12.13 4.98
CA LEU A 138 -1.44 12.89 5.66
C LEU A 138 -0.82 13.85 6.68
N PRO A 139 -1.35 15.08 6.82
CA PRO A 139 -0.81 16.06 7.76
C PRO A 139 -1.05 15.70 9.23
N SER A 140 -2.19 15.06 9.57
CA SER A 140 -2.55 14.80 10.97
C SER A 140 -1.85 13.57 11.57
N THR A 141 -1.60 12.55 10.76
CA THR A 141 -1.11 11.26 11.25
C THR A 141 0.25 10.87 10.69
N ASN A 142 0.71 11.54 9.65
CA ASN A 142 1.88 11.16 8.85
C ASN A 142 1.72 9.86 8.07
N ASP A 143 0.55 9.20 8.14
CA ASP A 143 0.28 8.00 7.38
C ASP A 143 0.42 8.27 5.89
N LEU A 144 0.93 7.29 5.16
CA LEU A 144 1.12 7.42 3.73
C LEU A 144 -0.21 7.25 3.00
N VAL A 145 -0.34 7.92 1.87
CA VAL A 145 -1.46 7.76 0.94
C VAL A 145 -0.94 7.21 -0.38
N TYR A 146 -1.46 6.05 -0.76
CA TYR A 146 -1.39 5.50 -2.10
C TYR A 146 -2.73 5.72 -2.78
N CYS A 147 -2.74 6.38 -3.94
CA CYS A 147 -3.98 6.71 -4.65
C CYS A 147 -3.93 6.25 -6.10
N ILE A 148 -5.05 5.68 -6.59
CA ILE A 148 -5.24 5.30 -7.99
C ILE A 148 -6.63 5.69 -8.48
N ARG A 149 -6.73 6.31 -9.65
CA ARG A 149 -7.98 6.64 -10.36
C ARG A 149 -8.35 5.54 -11.34
N ALA A 150 -8.85 4.43 -10.83
CA ALA A 150 -9.12 3.23 -11.62
C ALA A 150 -10.06 3.45 -12.82
N GLY A 151 -11.01 4.38 -12.70
CA GLY A 151 -11.97 4.66 -13.78
C GLY A 151 -11.42 5.48 -14.94
N LYS A 152 -10.23 6.05 -14.79
CA LYS A 152 -9.55 6.84 -15.86
C LYS A 152 -8.50 6.05 -16.61
N ILE A 153 -8.15 4.86 -16.14
CA ILE A 153 -7.19 3.98 -16.79
C ILE A 153 -7.88 3.27 -17.96
N ASP A 154 -7.30 3.33 -19.15
CA ASP A 154 -7.65 2.43 -20.25
C ASP A 154 -7.01 1.06 -19.97
N ASP A 155 -7.70 0.26 -19.16
CA ASP A 155 -7.21 -1.03 -18.70
C ASP A 155 -7.13 -2.07 -19.83
N ASN A 156 -7.92 -1.93 -20.89
CA ASN A 156 -7.82 -2.80 -22.05
C ASN A 156 -6.58 -2.48 -22.89
N ALA A 157 -6.31 -1.21 -23.15
CA ALA A 157 -5.10 -0.81 -23.87
C ALA A 157 -3.84 -1.13 -23.05
N LEU A 158 -3.85 -0.87 -21.73
CA LEU A 158 -2.76 -1.26 -20.84
C LEU A 158 -2.45 -2.75 -20.91
N MET A 159 -3.46 -3.60 -20.78
CA MET A 159 -3.27 -5.06 -20.79
C MET A 159 -3.03 -5.66 -22.17
N SER A 160 -3.13 -4.87 -23.23
CA SER A 160 -2.61 -5.26 -24.55
C SER A 160 -1.10 -5.06 -24.67
N ASP A 161 -0.54 -4.13 -23.90
CA ASP A 161 0.90 -3.79 -23.91
C ASP A 161 1.69 -4.57 -22.84
N VAL A 162 1.05 -5.02 -21.76
CA VAL A 162 1.71 -5.69 -20.62
C VAL A 162 0.98 -6.95 -20.18
N SER A 163 1.72 -7.92 -19.67
CA SER A 163 1.16 -9.16 -19.11
C SER A 163 0.65 -8.96 -17.67
N VAL A 164 -0.13 -9.94 -17.20
CA VAL A 164 -0.59 -10.00 -15.80
C VAL A 164 0.60 -9.97 -14.84
N ASP A 165 1.64 -10.76 -15.10
CA ASP A 165 2.82 -10.85 -14.23
C ASP A 165 3.60 -9.52 -14.19
N GLN A 166 3.75 -8.85 -15.31
CA GLN A 166 4.38 -7.52 -15.38
C GLN A 166 3.61 -6.48 -14.56
N MET A 167 2.26 -6.53 -14.58
CA MET A 167 1.44 -5.68 -13.75
C MET A 167 1.54 -6.03 -12.26
N VAL A 168 1.65 -7.33 -11.92
CA VAL A 168 1.88 -7.78 -10.54
C VAL A 168 3.20 -7.23 -10.01
N ASP A 169 4.29 -7.34 -10.77
CA ASP A 169 5.60 -6.80 -10.40
C ASP A 169 5.54 -5.28 -10.15
N PHE A 170 4.85 -4.54 -11.01
CA PHE A 170 4.64 -3.11 -10.86
C PHE A 170 3.91 -2.77 -9.55
N PHE A 171 2.81 -3.46 -9.24
CA PHE A 171 2.07 -3.20 -8.01
C PHE A 171 2.83 -3.62 -6.75
N LEU A 172 3.60 -4.71 -6.81
CA LEU A 172 4.49 -5.12 -5.70
C LEU A 172 5.60 -4.08 -5.49
N TYR A 173 6.15 -3.52 -6.57
CA TYR A 173 7.10 -2.42 -6.46
C TYR A 173 6.49 -1.19 -5.77
N CYS A 174 5.27 -0.79 -6.13
CA CYS A 174 4.58 0.31 -5.46
C CYS A 174 4.39 0.02 -3.95
N LYS A 175 4.12 -1.23 -3.59
CA LYS A 175 4.02 -1.66 -2.18
C LYS A 175 5.37 -1.61 -1.47
N GLU A 176 6.43 -2.08 -2.11
CA GLU A 176 7.78 -2.00 -1.54
C GLU A 176 8.21 -0.55 -1.28
N VAL A 177 7.99 0.35 -2.24
CA VAL A 177 8.24 1.79 -2.06
C VAL A 177 7.49 2.33 -0.84
N ASN A 178 6.19 1.99 -0.71
CA ASN A 178 5.40 2.42 0.43
C ASN A 178 5.91 1.82 1.76
N ALA A 179 6.36 0.56 1.76
CA ALA A 179 6.92 -0.09 2.95
C ALA A 179 8.22 0.61 3.40
N GLU A 180 9.14 0.84 2.48
CA GLU A 180 10.40 1.54 2.75
C GLU A 180 10.16 2.96 3.31
N VAL A 181 9.28 3.73 2.67
CA VAL A 181 8.96 5.10 3.12
C VAL A 181 8.20 5.08 4.45
N ALA A 182 7.29 4.13 4.67
CA ALA A 182 6.56 4.00 5.93
C ALA A 182 7.51 3.69 7.08
N ASP A 183 8.45 2.77 6.91
CA ASP A 183 9.41 2.38 7.93
C ASP A 183 10.39 3.53 8.24
N MET A 184 10.91 4.19 7.21
CA MET A 184 11.77 5.38 7.37
C MET A 184 11.05 6.49 8.15
N ARG A 185 9.80 6.79 7.79
CA ARG A 185 9.01 7.82 8.48
C ARG A 185 8.55 7.39 9.86
N SER A 186 8.32 6.10 10.09
CA SER A 186 7.99 5.58 11.42
C SER A 186 9.12 5.87 12.42
N LEU A 187 10.36 5.63 12.01
CA LEU A 187 11.54 5.93 12.83
C LEU A 187 11.70 7.45 13.08
N ALA A 188 11.46 8.28 12.07
CA ALA A 188 11.59 9.73 12.19
C ALA A 188 10.50 10.38 13.05
N ALA A 189 9.29 9.82 13.04
CA ALA A 189 8.11 10.39 13.72
C ALA A 189 7.82 9.74 15.09
N ASP A 190 8.58 8.77 15.54
CA ASP A 190 8.30 7.92 16.71
C ASP A 190 6.86 7.36 16.70
N LYS A 191 6.39 6.93 15.53
CA LYS A 191 5.03 6.44 15.33
C LYS A 191 5.01 5.37 14.26
N LEU A 192 4.25 4.29 14.44
CA LEU A 192 4.06 3.29 13.39
C LEU A 192 3.19 3.89 12.27
N ILE A 193 3.82 4.15 11.13
CA ILE A 193 3.16 4.73 9.94
C ILE A 193 2.50 3.62 9.13
N MET A 194 1.25 3.86 8.73
CA MET A 194 0.43 2.96 7.91
C MET A 194 0.26 3.53 6.50
N VAL A 195 -0.23 2.70 5.58
CA VAL A 195 -0.55 3.11 4.20
C VAL A 195 -2.06 3.14 4.00
N ILE A 196 -2.60 4.32 3.79
CA ILE A 196 -3.99 4.52 3.40
C ILE A 196 -4.11 4.32 1.89
N THR A 197 -4.95 3.39 1.47
CA THR A 197 -5.20 3.15 0.05
C THR A 197 -6.45 3.90 -0.39
N VAL A 198 -6.33 4.74 -1.41
CA VAL A 198 -7.45 5.51 -1.99
C VAL A 198 -7.71 5.02 -3.41
N ASN A 199 -8.88 4.46 -3.64
CA ASN A 199 -9.32 4.05 -4.96
C ASN A 199 -10.42 4.98 -5.45
N ASP A 200 -10.11 5.84 -6.43
CA ASP A 200 -11.12 6.65 -7.09
C ASP A 200 -11.82 5.81 -8.17
N LEU A 201 -13.11 5.63 -7.95
CA LEU A 201 -13.98 4.82 -8.81
C LEU A 201 -14.85 5.67 -9.76
N SER A 202 -14.56 6.98 -9.87
CA SER A 202 -15.25 7.83 -10.83
C SER A 202 -15.01 7.32 -12.26
N GLY A 203 -16.09 7.11 -12.99
CA GLY A 203 -16.01 6.61 -14.37
C GLY A 203 -15.79 5.11 -14.52
N VAL A 204 -15.62 4.35 -13.44
CA VAL A 204 -15.49 2.88 -13.51
C VAL A 204 -16.71 2.27 -14.15
N LYS A 205 -16.49 1.51 -15.23
CA LYS A 205 -17.53 0.77 -15.93
C LYS A 205 -17.77 -0.58 -15.26
N LEU A 206 -19.03 -0.90 -14.99
CA LEU A 206 -19.42 -2.22 -14.43
C LEU A 206 -19.19 -3.37 -15.40
N ILE A 207 -19.18 -3.09 -16.71
CA ILE A 207 -19.06 -4.04 -17.80
C ILE A 207 -18.01 -3.52 -18.78
N GLY A 208 -17.17 -4.40 -19.31
CA GLY A 208 -16.27 -4.10 -20.42
C GLY A 208 -14.80 -3.78 -20.03
N GLY A 209 -14.46 -3.73 -18.74
CA GLY A 209 -13.06 -3.59 -18.33
C GLY A 209 -12.26 -4.90 -18.47
N SER A 210 -10.93 -4.79 -18.55
CA SER A 210 -10.02 -5.94 -18.71
C SER A 210 -10.12 -6.94 -17.56
N SER A 211 -10.28 -8.22 -17.89
CA SER A 211 -10.21 -9.32 -16.92
C SER A 211 -8.80 -9.46 -16.36
N ASP A 212 -7.79 -9.24 -17.20
CA ASP A 212 -6.37 -9.43 -16.85
C ASP A 212 -5.89 -8.34 -15.90
N PHE A 213 -6.37 -7.09 -16.09
CA PHE A 213 -6.11 -6.02 -15.12
C PHE A 213 -6.69 -6.36 -13.74
N ARG A 214 -7.90 -6.88 -13.67
CA ARG A 214 -8.49 -7.33 -12.40
C ARG A 214 -7.75 -8.52 -11.80
N THR A 215 -7.30 -9.46 -12.63
CA THR A 215 -6.49 -10.61 -12.20
C THR A 215 -5.17 -10.14 -11.62
N SER A 216 -4.47 -9.20 -12.27
CA SER A 216 -3.20 -8.66 -11.77
C SER A 216 -3.37 -7.91 -10.44
N LEU A 217 -4.41 -7.08 -10.29
CA LEU A 217 -4.74 -6.42 -9.03
C LEU A 217 -4.99 -7.42 -7.89
N SER A 218 -5.76 -8.48 -8.17
CA SER A 218 -6.07 -9.51 -7.18
C SER A 218 -4.82 -10.30 -6.79
N ALA A 219 -4.01 -10.72 -7.76
CA ALA A 219 -2.77 -11.46 -7.52
C ALA A 219 -1.75 -10.62 -6.75
N ALA A 220 -1.54 -9.37 -7.15
CA ALA A 220 -0.65 -8.44 -6.46
C ALA A 220 -1.10 -8.18 -5.03
N SER A 221 -2.41 -7.97 -4.82
CA SER A 221 -2.96 -7.74 -3.49
C SER A 221 -2.79 -8.95 -2.57
N LYS A 222 -3.07 -10.16 -3.06
CA LYS A 222 -2.85 -11.39 -2.31
C LYS A 222 -1.39 -11.52 -1.89
N LYS A 223 -0.47 -11.38 -2.86
CA LYS A 223 0.97 -11.48 -2.61
C LYS A 223 1.47 -10.37 -1.67
N ALA A 224 0.98 -9.14 -1.83
CA ALA A 224 1.34 -8.03 -0.96
C ALA A 224 0.88 -8.23 0.50
N ASN A 225 -0.27 -8.86 0.73
CA ASN A 225 -0.72 -9.19 2.08
C ASN A 225 0.19 -10.22 2.77
N GLU A 226 0.76 -11.15 2.01
CA GLU A 226 1.74 -12.12 2.51
C GLU A 226 3.10 -11.47 2.80
N LEU A 227 3.52 -10.51 1.96
CA LEU A 227 4.85 -9.90 2.02
C LEU A 227 4.96 -8.70 2.96
N TYR A 228 3.87 -7.95 3.18
CA TYR A 228 3.89 -6.68 3.91
C TYR A 228 2.87 -6.70 5.07
N PRO A 229 3.11 -7.51 6.11
CA PRO A 229 2.22 -7.59 7.27
C PRO A 229 2.13 -6.23 7.97
N SER A 230 0.97 -5.93 8.55
CA SER A 230 0.73 -4.69 9.32
C SER A 230 1.15 -3.37 8.63
N LEU A 231 1.23 -3.36 7.28
CA LEU A 231 1.50 -2.13 6.52
C LEU A 231 0.22 -1.40 6.15
N ASN A 232 -0.85 -2.13 5.85
CA ASN A 232 -2.09 -1.56 5.33
C ASN A 232 -2.93 -0.92 6.44
N GLY A 233 -3.20 0.37 6.29
CA GLY A 233 -4.18 1.12 7.06
C GLY A 233 -5.59 1.02 6.46
N ARG A 234 -6.30 2.14 6.44
CA ARG A 234 -7.66 2.23 5.89
C ARG A 234 -7.67 2.21 4.37
N THR A 235 -8.75 1.66 3.81
CA THR A 235 -9.02 1.71 2.37
C THR A 235 -10.24 2.62 2.14
N LEU A 236 -10.04 3.66 1.34
CA LEU A 236 -11.08 4.57 0.91
C LEU A 236 -11.48 4.22 -0.52
N LEU A 237 -12.77 3.98 -0.74
CA LEU A 237 -13.36 3.85 -2.06
C LEU A 237 -14.15 5.14 -2.33
N VAL A 238 -13.60 6.05 -3.12
CA VAL A 238 -14.19 7.35 -3.35
C VAL A 238 -14.89 7.43 -4.70
N ASN A 239 -15.87 8.33 -4.80
CA ASN A 239 -16.63 8.59 -6.03
C ASN A 239 -17.31 7.36 -6.64
N LEU A 240 -17.86 6.48 -5.80
CA LEU A 240 -18.60 5.31 -6.24
C LEU A 240 -19.76 5.72 -7.17
N PRO A 241 -19.89 5.11 -8.36
CA PRO A 241 -21.08 5.25 -9.18
C PRO A 241 -22.34 4.92 -8.36
N ARG A 242 -23.43 5.70 -8.53
CA ARG A 242 -24.66 5.58 -7.72
C ARG A 242 -25.20 4.14 -7.64
N LEU A 243 -25.14 3.41 -8.74
CA LEU A 243 -25.57 2.00 -8.78
C LEU A 243 -24.69 1.11 -7.91
N LEU A 244 -23.37 1.30 -7.96
CA LEU A 244 -22.41 0.59 -7.09
C LEU A 244 -22.60 0.97 -5.63
N GLY A 245 -22.85 2.23 -5.32
CA GLY A 245 -23.11 2.69 -3.95
C GLY A 245 -24.31 2.00 -3.31
N ALA A 246 -25.38 1.77 -4.07
CA ALA A 246 -26.55 1.02 -3.59
C ALA A 246 -26.21 -0.47 -3.32
N LEU A 247 -25.47 -1.12 -4.24
CA LEU A 247 -25.04 -2.50 -4.07
C LEU A 247 -24.08 -2.64 -2.88
N VAL A 248 -23.13 -1.73 -2.72
CA VAL A 248 -22.21 -1.74 -1.59
C VAL A 248 -22.96 -1.65 -0.26
N LYS A 249 -23.92 -0.72 -0.13
CA LYS A 249 -24.75 -0.61 1.08
C LYS A 249 -25.50 -1.90 1.41
N LEU A 250 -25.95 -2.61 0.38
CA LEU A 250 -26.64 -3.90 0.54
C LEU A 250 -25.71 -5.00 1.02
N PHE A 251 -24.45 -5.01 0.55
CA PHE A 251 -23.49 -6.07 0.87
C PHE A 251 -22.55 -5.74 2.04
N THR A 252 -22.43 -4.47 2.43
CA THR A 252 -21.57 -4.07 3.57
C THR A 252 -21.83 -4.85 4.85
N PRO A 253 -23.10 -5.15 5.25
CA PRO A 253 -23.36 -5.96 6.43
C PRO A 253 -22.81 -7.39 6.37
N LEU A 254 -22.52 -7.89 5.16
CA LEU A 254 -22.01 -9.25 4.96
C LEU A 254 -20.48 -9.33 5.10
N PHE A 255 -19.79 -8.19 5.16
CA PHE A 255 -18.35 -8.18 5.40
C PHE A 255 -18.03 -8.40 6.88
N PRO A 256 -16.94 -9.09 7.22
CA PRO A 256 -16.45 -9.18 8.59
C PRO A 256 -16.28 -7.80 9.23
N PRO A 257 -16.48 -7.64 10.55
CA PRO A 257 -16.37 -6.35 11.25
C PRO A 257 -15.06 -5.62 10.95
N ALA A 258 -13.93 -6.31 11.00
CA ALA A 258 -12.61 -5.76 10.72
C ALA A 258 -12.47 -5.17 9.30
N VAL A 259 -13.15 -5.75 8.31
CA VAL A 259 -13.19 -5.24 6.93
C VAL A 259 -14.06 -3.99 6.87
N ARG A 260 -15.25 -4.02 7.52
CA ARG A 260 -16.19 -2.88 7.55
C ARG A 260 -15.58 -1.62 8.18
N GLU A 261 -14.81 -1.79 9.24
CA GLU A 261 -14.18 -0.68 9.96
C GLU A 261 -13.13 0.06 9.11
N ARG A 262 -12.51 -0.63 8.17
CA ARG A 262 -11.46 -0.08 7.29
C ARG A 262 -11.99 0.51 6.00
N LEU A 263 -13.16 0.07 5.54
CA LEU A 263 -13.78 0.57 4.32
C LEU A 263 -14.52 1.88 4.58
N ARG A 264 -14.27 2.87 3.72
CA ARG A 264 -15.04 4.12 3.66
C ARG A 264 -15.50 4.32 2.22
N PHE A 265 -16.79 4.68 2.07
CA PHE A 265 -17.44 4.88 0.77
C PHE A 265 -17.94 6.33 0.72
N GLU A 266 -17.09 7.23 0.27
CA GLU A 266 -17.32 8.66 0.37
C GLU A 266 -17.24 9.35 -0.99
N SER A 267 -17.80 10.55 -1.09
CA SER A 267 -17.50 11.46 -2.18
C SER A 267 -16.11 12.04 -1.94
N GLY A 268 -15.21 11.84 -2.87
CA GLY A 268 -13.82 12.24 -2.71
C GLY A 268 -13.45 13.53 -3.41
N PRO A 269 -12.29 14.08 -3.09
CA PRO A 269 -11.83 15.41 -3.47
C PRO A 269 -11.19 15.50 -4.85
N LEU A 270 -11.15 14.45 -5.63
CA LEU A 270 -10.34 14.38 -6.86
C LEU A 270 -10.90 15.21 -8.03
N VAL A 271 -11.93 16.03 -7.77
CA VAL A 271 -12.49 16.93 -8.78
C VAL A 271 -11.51 18.07 -9.06
N GLY A 272 -11.14 18.22 -10.32
CA GLY A 272 -10.21 19.29 -10.75
C GLY A 272 -8.73 18.91 -10.75
N ILE A 273 -8.33 17.80 -10.15
CA ILE A 273 -6.96 17.29 -10.20
C ILE A 273 -6.75 16.55 -11.53
N ASN A 274 -5.88 17.07 -12.38
CA ASN A 274 -5.61 16.46 -13.69
C ASN A 274 -4.52 15.40 -13.64
N ASP A 275 -3.52 15.60 -12.79
CA ASP A 275 -2.34 14.72 -12.68
C ASP A 275 -2.02 14.40 -11.22
N LEU A 276 -2.18 13.14 -10.83
CA LEU A 276 -1.91 12.72 -9.46
C LEU A 276 -0.42 12.72 -9.09
N ARG A 277 0.51 12.83 -10.05
CA ARG A 277 1.93 12.96 -9.74
C ARG A 277 2.22 14.25 -8.97
N GLU A 278 1.52 15.33 -9.29
CA GLU A 278 1.68 16.63 -8.64
C GLU A 278 1.33 16.57 -7.14
N ILE A 279 0.47 15.62 -6.75
CA ILE A 279 0.11 15.39 -5.35
C ILE A 279 1.32 14.87 -4.54
N ALA A 280 2.19 14.09 -5.14
CA ALA A 280 3.36 13.55 -4.44
C ALA A 280 4.40 14.63 -4.10
N GLU A 281 4.57 15.63 -4.96
CA GLU A 281 5.69 16.59 -4.91
C GLU A 281 5.39 17.87 -4.14
N GLY A 282 4.12 18.19 -3.91
CA GLY A 282 3.69 19.38 -3.21
C GLY A 282 2.87 20.35 -4.07
N GLY A 283 2.49 21.50 -3.50
CA GLY A 283 1.66 22.50 -4.13
C GLY A 283 0.26 22.60 -3.52
N LYS A 284 -0.53 23.57 -3.98
CA LYS A 284 -1.85 23.86 -3.42
C LYS A 284 -2.83 22.69 -3.58
N GLU A 285 -2.80 22.04 -4.74
CA GLU A 285 -3.67 20.88 -5.00
C GLU A 285 -3.37 19.70 -4.07
N ARG A 286 -2.07 19.49 -3.74
CA ARG A 286 -1.66 18.49 -2.75
C ARG A 286 -2.23 18.79 -1.37
N GLU A 287 -2.12 20.01 -0.89
CA GLU A 287 -2.62 20.41 0.42
C GLU A 287 -4.12 20.15 0.53
N GLU A 288 -4.90 20.57 -0.46
CA GLU A 288 -6.33 20.34 -0.51
C GLU A 288 -6.66 18.85 -0.54
N PHE A 289 -5.98 18.06 -1.39
CA PHE A 289 -6.17 16.62 -1.49
C PHE A 289 -5.91 15.90 -0.17
N VAL A 290 -4.72 16.12 0.44
CA VAL A 290 -4.35 15.40 1.67
C VAL A 290 -5.23 15.79 2.85
N ASN A 291 -5.68 17.04 2.95
CA ASN A 291 -6.60 17.47 4.00
C ASN A 291 -7.98 16.80 3.86
N GLN A 292 -8.48 16.66 2.64
CA GLN A 292 -9.75 15.98 2.39
C GLN A 292 -9.65 14.47 2.63
N ILE A 293 -8.54 13.82 2.22
CA ILE A 293 -8.33 12.41 2.54
C ILE A 293 -8.18 12.19 4.04
N ASP A 294 -7.51 13.09 4.76
CA ASP A 294 -7.35 13.03 6.20
C ASP A 294 -8.71 13.10 6.91
N ALA A 295 -9.57 14.03 6.48
CA ALA A 295 -10.94 14.14 6.99
C ALA A 295 -11.77 12.86 6.74
N LEU A 296 -11.66 12.27 5.53
CA LEU A 296 -12.36 11.02 5.20
C LEU A 296 -11.79 9.82 5.97
N ALA A 297 -10.46 9.78 6.13
CA ALA A 297 -9.82 8.68 6.83
C ALA A 297 -10.06 8.73 8.34
N TYR A 298 -10.03 9.91 8.97
CA TYR A 298 -9.97 10.03 10.43
C TYR A 298 -11.10 10.88 11.04
N GLY A 299 -12.01 11.44 10.22
CA GLY A 299 -13.19 12.15 10.68
C GLY A 299 -12.89 13.49 11.34
N LYS A 300 -11.88 14.21 10.87
CA LYS A 300 -11.50 15.54 11.37
C LYS A 300 -11.97 16.64 10.43
#